data_402dbbb290ee1ed7e18eed8483e89a0c
#
_entry.id   402dbbb290ee1ed7e18eed8483e89a0c
#
_cell.length_a   1.000
_cell.length_b   1.000
_cell.length_c   1.000
_cell.angle_alpha   90.00
_cell.angle_beta   90.00
_cell.angle_gamma   90.00
#
_symmetry.space_group_name_H-M   'P 1'
#
loop_
_entity.id
_entity.type
_entity.pdbx_description
1 polymer ?
#
loop_
_entity_poly.entity_id
_entity_poly.type
_entity_poly.pdbx_seq_one_letter_code
_entity_poly.pdbx_strand_id
1 'polypeptide(L)'
;GVASATNLGVAYQRAFETDPTSAFGGIIALNGLLDADLAKTIIDQQFVEVLIAEAVTPEAASVMASKKNIRVLELGEEVETQPPHELKKISGGLLVQSPDTMLLDPEALETVSRRKPSEQELSDLMFAWKVAKNVKSNAIVYAKEEQTIGVGAGQMSRVYSAKIAGIKASDEGLIVEGSVMASDAFFPFRDGIDAAAAAGITAVIQPGGSVRDD
;
A
#
# COMPACT_ATOMS: atom_id res chain seq x y z
N GLY A 1 3.28 3.79 4.77
CA GLY A 1 1.84 3.70 4.65
C GLY A 1 1.30 4.21 3.31
N VAL A 2 0.05 3.92 3.05
CA VAL A 2 -0.70 4.39 1.88
C VAL A 2 -2.08 4.83 2.36
N ALA A 3 -2.61 5.92 1.81
CA ALA A 3 -3.98 6.34 2.07
C ALA A 3 -4.57 7.09 0.87
N SER A 4 -5.89 7.07 0.76
CA SER A 4 -6.67 7.82 -0.21
C SER A 4 -7.60 8.80 0.54
N ALA A 5 -7.73 10.01 0.01
CA ALA A 5 -8.65 11.02 0.51
C ALA A 5 -8.94 12.06 -0.60
N THR A 6 -9.98 12.86 -0.40
CA THR A 6 -10.32 13.96 -1.32
C THR A 6 -9.32 15.13 -1.29
N ASN A 7 -8.46 15.18 -0.26
CA ASN A 7 -7.40 16.17 -0.09
C ASN A 7 -6.06 15.47 0.13
N LEU A 8 -5.03 15.85 -0.64
CA LEU A 8 -3.70 15.24 -0.56
C LEU A 8 -3.02 15.40 0.81
N GLY A 9 -3.24 16.51 1.50
CA GLY A 9 -2.70 16.72 2.84
C GLY A 9 -3.28 15.72 3.84
N VAL A 10 -4.58 15.44 3.74
CA VAL A 10 -5.25 14.41 4.55
C VAL A 10 -4.74 13.02 4.18
N ALA A 11 -4.61 12.72 2.89
CA ALA A 11 -4.08 11.44 2.42
C ALA A 11 -2.63 11.22 2.92
N TYR A 12 -1.78 12.25 2.81
CA TYR A 12 -0.41 12.19 3.32
C TYR A 12 -0.37 11.94 4.84
N GLN A 13 -1.16 12.68 5.61
CA GLN A 13 -1.19 12.53 7.08
C GLN A 13 -1.60 11.10 7.47
N ARG A 14 -2.66 10.58 6.88
CA ARG A 14 -3.15 9.21 7.13
C ARG A 14 -2.13 8.14 6.69
N ALA A 15 -1.48 8.33 5.55
CA ALA A 15 -0.41 7.43 5.10
C ALA A 15 0.79 7.45 6.07
N PHE A 16 1.18 8.63 6.55
CA PHE A 16 2.26 8.79 7.52
C PHE A 16 1.95 8.10 8.85
N GLU A 17 0.72 8.24 9.36
CA GLU A 17 0.26 7.63 10.63
C GLU A 17 0.32 6.10 10.63
N THR A 18 0.35 5.45 9.47
CA THR A 18 0.48 3.98 9.40
C THR A 18 1.77 3.47 10.02
N ASP A 19 2.89 4.17 9.83
CA ASP A 19 4.22 3.76 10.32
C ASP A 19 5.18 4.98 10.29
N PRO A 20 5.02 5.96 11.20
CA PRO A 20 5.88 7.13 11.26
C PRO A 20 7.35 6.77 11.50
N THR A 21 7.57 5.70 12.28
CA THR A 21 8.92 5.22 12.63
C THR A 21 9.71 4.80 11.39
N SER A 22 9.08 4.07 10.47
CA SER A 22 9.72 3.64 9.22
C SER A 22 9.72 4.72 8.13
N ALA A 23 9.01 5.84 8.32
CA ALA A 23 8.90 6.91 7.33
C ALA A 23 10.17 7.80 7.25
N PHE A 24 11.10 7.67 8.19
CA PHE A 24 12.38 8.39 8.18
C PHE A 24 13.20 8.04 6.93
N GLY A 25 13.64 9.04 6.18
CA GLY A 25 14.32 8.85 4.90
C GLY A 25 13.40 8.38 3.78
N GLY A 26 12.09 8.63 3.93
CA GLY A 26 11.05 8.11 3.05
C GLY A 26 11.11 8.65 1.63
N ILE A 27 10.54 7.85 0.73
CA ILE A 27 10.18 8.25 -0.63
C ILE A 27 8.68 8.45 -0.66
N ILE A 28 8.22 9.65 -0.98
CA ILE A 28 6.80 10.03 -1.00
C ILE A 28 6.33 10.16 -2.44
N ALA A 29 5.21 9.52 -2.77
CA ALA A 29 4.56 9.67 -4.07
C ALA A 29 3.14 10.24 -3.86
N LEU A 30 2.82 11.29 -4.62
CA LEU A 30 1.54 11.98 -4.61
C LEU A 30 0.94 11.94 -6.02
N ASN A 31 -0.30 11.49 -6.13
CA ASN A 31 -1.04 11.49 -7.39
C ASN A 31 -1.86 12.80 -7.52
N GLY A 32 -1.16 13.91 -7.58
CA GLY A 32 -1.77 15.23 -7.74
C GLY A 32 -0.77 16.36 -7.51
N LEU A 33 -1.29 17.59 -7.34
CA LEU A 33 -0.51 18.81 -7.20
C LEU A 33 0.08 18.95 -5.79
N LEU A 34 1.40 19.09 -5.71
CA LEU A 34 2.09 19.51 -4.48
C LEU A 34 2.03 21.04 -4.37
N ASP A 35 1.29 21.53 -3.39
CA ASP A 35 1.25 22.95 -3.02
C ASP A 35 2.23 23.29 -1.87
N ALA A 36 2.34 24.58 -1.55
CA ALA A 36 3.29 25.07 -0.53
C ALA A 36 2.96 24.58 0.88
N ASP A 37 1.66 24.47 1.22
CA ASP A 37 1.21 24.06 2.54
C ASP A 37 1.52 22.58 2.79
N LEU A 38 1.24 21.73 1.81
CA LEU A 38 1.59 20.31 1.88
C LEU A 38 3.11 20.10 1.88
N ALA A 39 3.85 20.83 1.03
CA ALA A 39 5.31 20.79 1.00
C ALA A 39 5.89 21.15 2.37
N LYS A 40 5.38 22.22 3.01
CA LYS A 40 5.79 22.62 4.35
C LYS A 40 5.46 21.55 5.39
N THR A 41 4.26 21.02 5.37
CA THR A 41 3.84 19.96 6.29
C THR A 41 4.79 18.76 6.21
N ILE A 42 5.11 18.30 4.99
CA ILE A 42 6.00 17.17 4.77
C ILE A 42 7.39 17.40 5.35
N ILE A 43 8.05 18.53 5.04
CA ILE A 43 9.43 18.78 5.49
C ILE A 43 9.56 19.14 6.98
N ASP A 44 8.47 19.56 7.60
CA ASP A 44 8.42 19.81 9.05
C ASP A 44 8.17 18.51 9.83
N GLN A 45 7.45 17.55 9.24
CA GLN A 45 7.02 16.33 9.91
C GLN A 45 8.04 15.20 9.84
N GLN A 46 8.76 15.04 8.71
CA GLN A 46 9.70 13.94 8.55
C GLN A 46 10.93 14.32 7.69
N PHE A 47 11.98 13.54 7.85
CA PHE A 47 13.10 13.56 6.91
C PHE A 47 12.71 12.80 5.64
N VAL A 48 12.79 13.46 4.47
CA VAL A 48 12.43 12.95 3.14
C VAL A 48 13.64 12.96 2.24
N GLU A 49 13.86 11.91 1.49
CA GLU A 49 14.93 11.85 0.48
C GLU A 49 14.40 12.15 -0.92
N VAL A 50 13.23 11.62 -1.27
CA VAL A 50 12.62 11.80 -2.60
C VAL A 50 11.13 12.10 -2.45
N LEU A 51 10.65 13.06 -3.21
CA LEU A 51 9.22 13.32 -3.39
C LEU A 51 8.89 13.27 -4.87
N ILE A 52 7.85 12.54 -5.23
CA ILE A 52 7.32 12.44 -6.60
C ILE A 52 5.89 12.97 -6.58
N ALA A 53 5.54 13.89 -7.47
CA ALA A 53 4.20 14.42 -7.63
C ALA A 53 3.83 14.57 -9.11
N GLU A 54 2.55 14.60 -9.43
CA GLU A 54 2.12 14.89 -10.81
C GLU A 54 2.52 16.29 -11.23
N ALA A 55 2.35 17.27 -10.35
CA ALA A 55 2.76 18.66 -10.56
C ALA A 55 3.24 19.29 -9.24
N VAL A 56 4.05 20.34 -9.35
CA VAL A 56 4.62 21.07 -8.22
C VAL A 56 4.45 22.58 -8.44
N THR A 57 3.86 23.30 -7.48
CA THR A 57 3.77 24.76 -7.61
C THR A 57 5.15 25.42 -7.39
N PRO A 58 5.41 26.60 -7.97
CA PRO A 58 6.65 27.33 -7.77
C PRO A 58 6.92 27.61 -6.26
N GLU A 59 5.88 27.87 -5.50
CA GLU A 59 5.96 28.12 -4.06
C GLU A 59 6.36 26.84 -3.32
N ALA A 60 5.76 25.68 -3.66
CA ALA A 60 6.15 24.38 -3.10
C ALA A 60 7.60 24.04 -3.43
N ALA A 61 8.03 24.27 -4.67
CA ALA A 61 9.42 24.09 -5.09
C ALA A 61 10.37 24.93 -4.25
N SER A 62 10.00 26.20 -3.95
CA SER A 62 10.77 27.09 -3.10
C SER A 62 10.86 26.60 -1.65
N VAL A 63 9.76 26.06 -1.10
CA VAL A 63 9.72 25.43 0.23
C VAL A 63 10.66 24.21 0.27
N MET A 64 10.55 23.32 -0.71
CA MET A 64 11.37 22.09 -0.78
C MET A 64 12.85 22.40 -0.96
N ALA A 65 13.20 23.46 -1.71
CA ALA A 65 14.59 23.91 -1.92
C ALA A 65 15.29 24.36 -0.62
N SER A 66 14.56 24.65 0.45
CA SER A 66 15.13 24.92 1.78
C SER A 66 15.89 23.71 2.36
N LYS A 67 15.60 22.51 1.90
CA LYS A 67 16.24 21.23 2.28
C LYS A 67 17.08 20.71 1.11
N LYS A 68 18.37 21.02 1.09
CA LYS A 68 19.31 20.79 -0.05
C LYS A 68 19.40 19.33 -0.54
N ASN A 69 19.03 18.36 0.29
CA ASN A 69 19.20 16.94 -0.03
C ASN A 69 17.93 16.27 -0.54
N ILE A 70 16.78 16.94 -0.56
CA ILE A 70 15.53 16.39 -1.07
C ILE A 70 15.57 16.45 -2.61
N ARG A 71 15.18 15.37 -3.25
CA ARG A 71 14.97 15.29 -4.69
C ARG A 71 13.49 15.33 -4.97
N VAL A 72 13.04 16.37 -5.66
CA VAL A 72 11.65 16.52 -6.08
C VAL A 72 11.56 16.16 -7.56
N LEU A 73 10.69 15.22 -7.88
CA LEU A 73 10.42 14.77 -9.24
C LEU A 73 8.98 15.15 -9.61
N GLU A 74 8.83 15.85 -10.70
CA GLU A 74 7.54 16.16 -11.31
C GLU A 74 7.34 15.25 -12.50
N LEU A 75 6.19 14.53 -12.53
CA LEU A 75 5.91 13.57 -13.60
C LEU A 75 5.56 14.27 -14.92
N GLY A 76 4.95 15.47 -14.84
CA GLY A 76 4.49 16.20 -16.01
C GLY A 76 3.32 15.51 -16.71
N GLU A 77 3.15 15.77 -18.01
CA GLU A 77 2.15 15.08 -18.81
C GLU A 77 2.50 13.59 -18.93
N GLU A 78 1.52 12.71 -18.70
CA GLU A 78 1.69 11.27 -18.81
C GLU A 78 2.30 10.89 -20.17
N VAL A 79 3.50 10.36 -20.13
CA VAL A 79 4.04 9.65 -21.27
C VAL A 79 3.56 8.21 -21.18
N GLU A 80 2.53 7.89 -21.93
CA GLU A 80 1.93 6.56 -22.05
C GLU A 80 2.92 5.57 -22.69
N THR A 81 3.97 5.19 -21.96
CA THR A 81 4.87 4.12 -22.40
C THR A 81 5.21 3.24 -21.21
N GLN A 82 4.31 2.35 -20.87
CA GLN A 82 4.75 1.18 -20.13
C GLN A 82 5.71 0.39 -21.02
N PRO A 83 6.92 0.05 -20.55
CA PRO A 83 7.80 -0.80 -21.32
C PRO A 83 7.08 -2.11 -21.63
N PRO A 84 7.14 -2.60 -22.88
CA PRO A 84 6.43 -3.81 -23.28
C PRO A 84 6.90 -5.06 -22.52
N HIS A 85 8.02 -4.97 -21.83
CA HIS A 85 8.62 -6.05 -21.05
C HIS A 85 9.39 -5.55 -19.83
N GLU A 86 9.34 -6.31 -18.76
CA GLU A 86 10.24 -6.18 -17.62
C GLU A 86 11.52 -6.98 -17.88
N LEU A 87 12.67 -6.38 -17.59
CA LEU A 87 13.98 -6.97 -17.79
C LEU A 87 14.70 -7.11 -16.45
N LYS A 88 15.14 -8.33 -16.10
CA LYS A 88 15.99 -8.58 -14.94
C LYS A 88 17.30 -9.20 -15.37
N LYS A 89 18.42 -8.54 -15.04
CA LYS A 89 19.75 -9.06 -15.28
C LYS A 89 20.00 -10.26 -14.37
N ILE A 90 20.46 -11.35 -14.97
CA ILE A 90 20.95 -12.54 -14.26
C ILE A 90 22.37 -12.86 -14.70
N SER A 91 23.06 -13.79 -14.01
CA SER A 91 24.37 -14.26 -14.45
C SER A 91 24.25 -14.96 -15.81
N GLY A 92 24.92 -14.41 -16.82
CA GLY A 92 24.93 -14.98 -18.17
C GLY A 92 23.73 -14.65 -19.05
N GLY A 93 22.82 -13.75 -18.65
CA GLY A 93 21.65 -13.43 -19.48
C GLY A 93 20.70 -12.40 -18.90
N LEU A 94 19.49 -12.37 -19.45
CA LEU A 94 18.37 -11.54 -19.02
C LEU A 94 17.13 -12.41 -18.86
N LEU A 95 16.38 -12.17 -17.80
CA LEU A 95 14.97 -12.58 -17.72
C LEU A 95 14.11 -11.50 -18.34
N VAL A 96 13.22 -11.91 -19.23
CA VAL A 96 12.27 -11.03 -19.92
C VAL A 96 10.87 -11.54 -19.64
N GLN A 97 10.01 -10.68 -19.13
CA GLN A 97 8.61 -11.02 -18.83
C GLN A 97 7.67 -9.87 -19.21
N SER A 98 6.41 -10.20 -19.45
CA SER A 98 5.37 -9.20 -19.56
C SER A 98 5.18 -8.49 -18.21
N PRO A 99 4.98 -7.17 -18.18
CA PRO A 99 4.67 -6.48 -16.94
C PRO A 99 3.30 -6.92 -16.40
N ASP A 100 3.18 -6.99 -15.09
CA ASP A 100 1.90 -7.23 -14.43
C ASP A 100 1.10 -5.92 -14.38
N THR A 101 0.37 -5.65 -15.46
CA THR A 101 -0.48 -4.45 -15.59
C THR A 101 -1.93 -4.70 -15.15
N MET A 102 -2.27 -5.95 -14.82
CA MET A 102 -3.66 -6.31 -14.49
C MET A 102 -4.09 -5.61 -13.19
N LEU A 103 -5.15 -4.83 -13.29
CA LEU A 103 -5.93 -4.38 -12.14
C LEU A 103 -7.06 -5.39 -11.91
N LEU A 104 -7.36 -5.65 -10.65
CA LEU A 104 -8.48 -6.51 -10.29
C LEU A 104 -9.79 -5.86 -10.73
N ASP A 105 -10.57 -6.61 -11.50
CA ASP A 105 -11.95 -6.25 -11.83
C ASP A 105 -12.86 -6.61 -10.63
N PRO A 106 -13.58 -5.66 -10.03
CA PRO A 106 -14.52 -5.96 -8.96
C PRO A 106 -15.58 -7.00 -9.34
N GLU A 107 -15.97 -7.07 -10.62
CA GLU A 107 -16.95 -8.04 -11.10
C GLU A 107 -16.40 -9.47 -11.18
N ALA A 108 -15.08 -9.63 -11.19
CA ALA A 108 -14.41 -10.94 -11.16
C ALA A 108 -14.26 -11.50 -9.74
N LEU A 109 -14.68 -10.77 -8.71
CA LEU A 109 -14.60 -11.23 -7.33
C LEU A 109 -15.70 -12.24 -7.01
N GLU A 110 -15.31 -13.36 -6.43
CA GLU A 110 -16.24 -14.36 -5.90
C GLU A 110 -16.30 -14.28 -4.38
N THR A 111 -17.51 -14.19 -3.84
CA THR A 111 -17.72 -14.31 -2.38
C THR A 111 -17.91 -15.77 -2.03
N VAL A 112 -16.88 -16.40 -1.47
CA VAL A 112 -16.87 -17.82 -1.09
C VAL A 112 -17.39 -18.07 0.33
N SER A 113 -17.53 -17.01 1.15
CA SER A 113 -18.04 -17.10 2.51
C SER A 113 -19.56 -16.88 2.58
N ARG A 114 -20.20 -17.27 3.72
CA ARG A 114 -21.65 -17.07 3.91
C ARG A 114 -22.04 -15.59 3.96
N ARG A 115 -21.19 -14.75 4.56
CA ARG A 115 -21.40 -13.31 4.63
C ARG A 115 -20.72 -12.64 3.43
N LYS A 116 -21.42 -11.78 2.75
CA LYS A 116 -20.86 -10.88 1.74
C LYS A 116 -20.22 -9.67 2.42
N PRO A 117 -19.15 -9.10 1.86
CA PRO A 117 -18.63 -7.82 2.32
C PRO A 117 -19.68 -6.71 2.14
N SER A 118 -19.66 -5.70 3.00
CA SER A 118 -20.38 -4.46 2.77
C SER A 118 -19.73 -3.64 1.65
N GLU A 119 -20.39 -2.60 1.16
CA GLU A 119 -19.83 -1.70 0.14
C GLU A 119 -18.53 -1.04 0.62
N GLN A 120 -18.48 -0.61 1.89
CA GLN A 120 -17.28 -0.04 2.49
C GLN A 120 -16.16 -1.08 2.60
N GLU A 121 -16.46 -2.29 3.08
CA GLU A 121 -15.46 -3.36 3.14
C GLU A 121 -14.95 -3.71 1.74
N LEU A 122 -15.79 -3.68 0.72
CA LEU A 122 -15.36 -3.94 -0.67
C LEU A 122 -14.42 -2.84 -1.18
N SER A 123 -14.73 -1.57 -0.91
CA SER A 123 -13.83 -0.45 -1.24
C SER A 123 -12.47 -0.61 -0.55
N ASP A 124 -12.48 -0.90 0.74
CA ASP A 124 -11.27 -1.11 1.53
C ASP A 124 -10.47 -2.34 1.06
N LEU A 125 -11.16 -3.44 0.66
CA LEU A 125 -10.52 -4.63 0.08
C LEU A 125 -9.84 -4.32 -1.25
N MET A 126 -10.51 -3.56 -2.14
CA MET A 126 -9.93 -3.13 -3.41
C MET A 126 -8.72 -2.21 -3.23
N PHE A 127 -8.79 -1.30 -2.26
CA PHE A 127 -7.66 -0.46 -1.86
C PHE A 127 -6.49 -1.33 -1.33
N ALA A 128 -6.77 -2.20 -0.36
CA ALA A 128 -5.76 -3.08 0.23
C ALA A 128 -5.11 -4.01 -0.79
N TRP A 129 -5.88 -4.49 -1.78
CA TRP A 129 -5.39 -5.33 -2.87
C TRP A 129 -4.38 -4.59 -3.76
N LYS A 130 -4.71 -3.35 -4.15
CA LYS A 130 -3.78 -2.50 -4.92
C LYS A 130 -2.47 -2.27 -4.17
N VAL A 131 -2.55 -2.06 -2.86
CA VAL A 131 -1.35 -1.91 -2.02
C VAL A 131 -0.57 -3.22 -1.96
N ALA A 132 -1.25 -4.35 -1.67
CA ALA A 132 -0.61 -5.67 -1.52
C ALA A 132 0.14 -6.10 -2.78
N LYS A 133 -0.38 -5.78 -3.98
CA LYS A 133 0.29 -6.02 -5.27
C LYS A 133 1.71 -5.44 -5.32
N ASN A 134 1.93 -4.30 -4.67
CA ASN A 134 3.21 -3.58 -4.68
C ASN A 134 4.07 -3.84 -3.42
N VAL A 135 3.59 -4.68 -2.50
CA VAL A 135 4.30 -5.04 -1.28
C VAL A 135 5.10 -6.33 -1.48
N LYS A 136 6.31 -6.37 -0.93
CA LYS A 136 7.19 -7.54 -1.03
C LYS A 136 6.54 -8.78 -0.39
N SER A 137 6.45 -9.85 -1.15
CA SER A 137 5.93 -11.16 -0.72
C SER A 137 6.76 -11.78 0.44
N ASN A 138 6.18 -12.50 1.38
CA ASN A 138 4.75 -12.66 1.56
C ASN A 138 4.14 -11.35 2.09
N ALA A 139 3.09 -10.84 1.44
CA ALA A 139 2.49 -9.56 1.78
C ALA A 139 1.13 -9.73 2.45
N ILE A 140 0.97 -9.05 3.59
CA ILE A 140 -0.32 -8.85 4.25
C ILE A 140 -0.53 -7.37 4.48
N VAL A 141 -1.68 -6.87 4.07
CA VAL A 141 -2.09 -5.47 4.24
C VAL A 141 -3.41 -5.42 4.99
N TYR A 142 -3.42 -4.75 6.13
CA TYR A 142 -4.65 -4.37 6.83
C TYR A 142 -5.05 -2.96 6.40
N ALA A 143 -6.31 -2.76 6.07
CA ALA A 143 -6.83 -1.46 5.65
C ALA A 143 -8.21 -1.17 6.23
N LYS A 144 -8.50 0.11 6.40
CA LYS A 144 -9.79 0.63 6.84
C LYS A 144 -9.96 2.04 6.32
N GLU A 145 -11.13 2.35 5.77
CA GLU A 145 -11.44 3.68 5.22
C GLU A 145 -10.37 4.17 4.22
N GLU A 146 -9.92 3.26 3.34
CA GLU A 146 -8.88 3.53 2.34
C GLU A 146 -7.55 4.07 2.94
N GLN A 147 -7.19 3.58 4.12
CA GLN A 147 -5.91 3.78 4.79
C GLN A 147 -5.30 2.44 5.18
N THR A 148 -4.01 2.27 4.99
CA THR A 148 -3.28 1.14 5.57
C THR A 148 -3.23 1.27 7.08
N ILE A 149 -3.65 0.22 7.78
CA ILE A 149 -3.62 0.12 9.25
C ILE A 149 -2.35 -0.60 9.69
N GLY A 150 -1.92 -1.58 8.92
CA GLY A 150 -0.68 -2.29 9.17
C GLY A 150 -0.23 -3.06 7.94
N VAL A 151 1.07 -3.13 7.73
CA VAL A 151 1.68 -3.82 6.59
C VAL A 151 2.75 -4.78 7.08
N GLY A 152 2.61 -6.04 6.71
CA GLY A 152 3.63 -7.07 6.88
C GLY A 152 4.17 -7.49 5.53
N ALA A 153 5.48 -7.33 5.33
CA ALA A 153 6.14 -7.52 4.05
C ALA A 153 7.41 -8.37 4.16
N GLY A 154 7.73 -9.10 3.09
CA GLY A 154 9.03 -9.74 2.92
C GLY A 154 9.32 -10.89 3.88
N GLN A 155 8.30 -11.48 4.51
CA GLN A 155 8.47 -12.57 5.46
C GLN A 155 8.42 -13.94 4.78
N MET A 156 9.08 -14.93 5.41
CA MET A 156 9.10 -16.31 4.91
C MET A 156 7.75 -17.00 5.06
N SER A 157 6.88 -16.47 5.90
CA SER A 157 5.54 -17.04 6.13
C SER A 157 4.51 -15.93 6.22
N ARG A 158 3.33 -16.19 5.65
CA ARG A 158 2.17 -15.29 5.64
C ARG A 158 1.65 -15.01 7.05
N VAL A 159 1.73 -16.00 7.93
CA VAL A 159 1.38 -15.87 9.35
C VAL A 159 2.28 -14.84 10.05
N TYR A 160 3.57 -14.83 9.75
CA TYR A 160 4.48 -13.81 10.30
C TYR A 160 4.21 -12.42 9.71
N SER A 161 3.89 -12.31 8.42
CA SER A 161 3.48 -11.03 7.83
C SER A 161 2.23 -10.47 8.51
N ALA A 162 1.23 -11.31 8.78
CA ALA A 162 0.03 -10.92 9.51
C ALA A 162 0.35 -10.42 10.94
N LYS A 163 1.22 -11.16 11.65
CA LYS A 163 1.67 -10.74 13.00
C LYS A 163 2.40 -9.40 12.97
N ILE A 164 3.32 -9.20 12.02
CA ILE A 164 4.07 -7.95 11.87
C ILE A 164 3.12 -6.79 11.56
N ALA A 165 2.14 -6.99 10.67
CA ALA A 165 1.14 -5.97 10.38
C ALA A 165 0.38 -5.55 11.65
N GLY A 166 -0.04 -6.52 12.47
CA GLY A 166 -0.72 -6.26 13.74
C GLY A 166 0.17 -5.58 14.79
N ILE A 167 1.43 -5.99 14.92
CA ILE A 167 2.40 -5.39 15.85
C ILE A 167 2.62 -3.92 15.46
N LYS A 168 2.91 -3.63 14.18
CA LYS A 168 3.13 -2.26 13.71
C LYS A 168 1.91 -1.38 13.91
N ALA A 169 0.71 -1.88 13.63
CA ALA A 169 -0.52 -1.16 13.93
C ALA A 169 -0.65 -0.82 15.43
N SER A 170 -0.36 -1.80 16.29
CA SER A 170 -0.41 -1.60 17.75
C SER A 170 0.63 -0.61 18.26
N ASP A 171 1.85 -0.66 17.74
CA ASP A 171 2.94 0.23 18.11
C ASP A 171 2.62 1.70 17.80
N GLU A 172 1.86 1.95 16.72
CA GLU A 172 1.41 3.28 16.31
C GLU A 172 -0.01 3.63 16.82
N GLY A 173 -0.58 2.80 17.69
CA GLY A 173 -1.91 3.04 18.30
C GLY A 173 -3.09 2.87 17.34
N LEU A 174 -2.88 2.26 16.17
CA LEU A 174 -3.93 2.00 15.19
C LEU A 174 -4.73 0.74 15.55
N ILE A 175 -6.04 0.80 15.33
CA ILE A 175 -6.97 -0.27 15.71
C ILE A 175 -7.18 -1.20 14.51
N VAL A 176 -6.73 -2.46 14.64
CA VAL A 176 -6.93 -3.51 13.64
C VAL A 176 -8.38 -3.98 13.58
N GLU A 177 -9.09 -3.97 14.71
CA GLU A 177 -10.50 -4.38 14.75
C GLU A 177 -11.37 -3.57 13.78
N GLY A 178 -12.17 -4.27 13.00
CA GLY A 178 -13.00 -3.68 11.96
C GLY A 178 -12.27 -3.35 10.67
N SER A 179 -10.98 -3.71 10.54
CA SER A 179 -10.24 -3.58 9.28
C SER A 179 -10.54 -4.76 8.35
N VAL A 180 -10.19 -4.59 7.08
CA VAL A 180 -10.11 -5.66 6.10
C VAL A 180 -8.66 -6.11 5.90
N MET A 181 -8.45 -7.26 5.27
CA MET A 181 -7.13 -7.82 4.97
C MET A 181 -6.99 -8.18 3.50
N ALA A 182 -5.88 -7.79 2.89
CA ALA A 182 -5.43 -8.32 1.61
C ALA A 182 -4.19 -9.19 1.78
N SER A 183 -4.12 -10.29 1.01
CA SER A 183 -2.97 -11.19 0.91
C SER A 183 -2.55 -11.38 -0.54
N ASP A 184 -1.25 -11.32 -0.82
CA ASP A 184 -0.68 -11.49 -2.16
C ASP A 184 -0.78 -12.92 -2.71
N ALA A 185 -1.17 -13.89 -1.88
CA ALA A 185 -1.47 -15.26 -2.30
C ALA A 185 -2.47 -15.91 -1.32
N PHE A 186 -2.97 -17.10 -1.70
CA PHE A 186 -3.91 -17.88 -0.88
C PHE A 186 -3.29 -18.34 0.45
N PHE A 187 -4.15 -18.59 1.43
CA PHE A 187 -3.76 -19.24 2.69
C PHE A 187 -3.83 -20.77 2.50
N PRO A 188 -2.70 -21.49 2.71
CA PRO A 188 -2.70 -22.95 2.54
C PRO A 188 -3.45 -23.69 3.66
N PHE A 189 -3.70 -23.02 4.78
CA PHE A 189 -4.39 -23.55 5.96
C PHE A 189 -5.27 -22.46 6.59
N ARG A 190 -6.31 -22.87 7.30
CA ARG A 190 -7.26 -21.98 7.95
C ARG A 190 -6.67 -21.13 9.10
N ASP A 191 -5.53 -21.53 9.65
CA ASP A 191 -4.88 -20.86 10.77
C ASP A 191 -4.61 -19.37 10.55
N GLY A 192 -4.25 -19.00 9.30
CA GLY A 192 -4.07 -17.59 8.91
C GLY A 192 -5.38 -16.80 8.91
N ILE A 193 -6.46 -17.40 8.44
CA ILE A 193 -7.80 -16.78 8.45
C ILE A 193 -8.37 -16.72 9.87
N ASP A 194 -8.20 -17.79 10.66
CA ASP A 194 -8.63 -17.81 12.08
C ASP A 194 -7.90 -16.74 12.89
N ALA A 195 -6.58 -16.56 12.66
CA ALA A 195 -5.80 -15.51 13.32
C ALA A 195 -6.25 -14.10 12.91
N ALA A 196 -6.58 -13.90 11.63
CA ALA A 196 -7.13 -12.64 11.16
C ALA A 196 -8.48 -12.33 11.80
N ALA A 197 -9.38 -13.30 11.85
CA ALA A 197 -10.68 -13.16 12.51
C ALA A 197 -10.53 -12.86 14.03
N ALA A 198 -9.59 -13.53 14.70
CA ALA A 198 -9.29 -13.28 16.11
C ALA A 198 -8.70 -11.86 16.35
N ALA A 199 -8.02 -11.29 15.37
CA ALA A 199 -7.54 -9.91 15.40
C ALA A 199 -8.62 -8.87 15.06
N GLY A 200 -9.85 -9.31 14.75
CA GLY A 200 -10.99 -8.44 14.42
C GLY A 200 -11.08 -8.03 12.94
N ILE A 201 -10.36 -8.72 12.05
CA ILE A 201 -10.51 -8.54 10.60
C ILE A 201 -11.91 -9.01 10.16
N THR A 202 -12.61 -8.18 9.41
CA THR A 202 -14.01 -8.42 9.04
C THR A 202 -14.17 -9.03 7.65
N ALA A 203 -13.23 -8.79 6.73
CA ALA A 203 -13.24 -9.35 5.39
C ALA A 203 -11.81 -9.56 4.87
N VAL A 204 -11.63 -10.55 3.99
CA VAL A 204 -10.33 -10.91 3.43
C VAL A 204 -10.44 -11.02 1.91
N ILE A 205 -9.46 -10.45 1.19
CA ILE A 205 -9.26 -10.65 -0.24
C ILE A 205 -7.96 -11.42 -0.48
N GLN A 206 -8.03 -12.47 -1.26
CA GLN A 206 -6.88 -13.30 -1.66
C GLN A 206 -7.15 -13.96 -3.01
N PRO A 207 -6.14 -14.39 -3.77
CA PRO A 207 -6.36 -15.30 -4.88
C PRO A 207 -6.80 -16.66 -4.35
N GLY A 208 -7.70 -17.32 -5.07
CA GLY A 208 -8.07 -18.72 -4.81
C GLY A 208 -6.98 -19.69 -5.30
N GLY A 209 -7.26 -20.99 -5.19
CA GLY A 209 -6.43 -22.06 -5.74
C GLY A 209 -5.70 -22.91 -4.71
N SER A 210 -6.00 -22.76 -3.43
CA SER A 210 -5.58 -23.72 -2.42
C SER A 210 -6.33 -25.04 -2.57
N VAL A 211 -5.65 -26.16 -2.39
CA VAL A 211 -6.29 -27.50 -2.29
C VAL A 211 -7.22 -27.64 -1.07
N ARG A 212 -7.29 -26.65 -0.22
CA ARG A 212 -8.08 -26.61 1.03
C ARG A 212 -8.95 -25.35 1.10
N ASP A 213 -9.38 -24.83 -0.04
CA ASP A 213 -10.32 -23.70 -0.10
C ASP A 213 -11.76 -24.10 0.30
N ASP A 214 -12.08 -25.41 0.45
CA ASP A 214 -13.37 -25.96 0.89
C ASP A 214 -13.65 -25.73 2.41
#